data_f38332b8af625405952b5da937f96980
#
_entry.id   f38332b8af625405952b5da937f96980
#
_cell.length_a   1.000
_cell.length_b   1.000
_cell.length_c   1.000
_cell.angle_alpha   90.00
_cell.angle_beta   90.00
_cell.angle_gamma   90.00
#
_symmetry.space_group_name_H-M   'P 1'
#
loop_
_entity.id
_entity.type
_entity.pdbx_description
1 polymer ?
#
loop_
_entity_poly.entity_id
_entity_poly.type
_entity_poly.pdbx_seq_one_letter_code
_entity_poly.pdbx_strand_id
1 'polypeptide(L)'
;MNFLRNILVILTSIIIGFFSYEIYENYKESEELNIFLEEASIISSLHEESSRDYARLINFDELNRDDFESTFIEIIRKAQEANNIVLNSKSSYSGSERELLEIATSSWLKGLETFQVSILNLVDQELTQLIEESIAGSISNLSVGDKAYSNFLSEIQIKSSDENIFLPVFSEIEYTGIESNAYEFAEVIVDRATKNKSGLFLRRDISVSGVEFVPESIAITEDGHRVLLDQDISLQIVIANEGNVEETEVLILILVTNETGDTIFEKRTKLNTIGPFQSKSYYLEPVSYTHLTLPTMDS
;
A
#
# COMPACT_ATOMS: atom_id res chain seq x y z
N MET A 1 -37.86 -61.50 22.14
CA MET A 1 -36.49 -61.48 21.62
C MET A 1 -36.28 -60.43 20.53
N ASN A 2 -37.21 -60.16 19.64
CA ASN A 2 -37.04 -59.14 18.56
C ASN A 2 -37.03 -57.70 19.05
N PHE A 3 -37.74 -57.34 20.13
CA PHE A 3 -37.76 -55.96 20.69
C PHE A 3 -36.40 -55.50 21.23
N LEU A 4 -35.72 -56.35 22.00
CA LEU A 4 -34.35 -56.00 22.51
C LEU A 4 -33.35 -55.91 21.41
N ARG A 5 -33.45 -56.73 20.36
CA ARG A 5 -32.57 -56.64 19.17
C ARG A 5 -32.78 -55.32 18.40
N ASN A 6 -34.02 -54.86 18.25
CA ASN A 6 -34.31 -53.60 17.56
C ASN A 6 -33.82 -52.39 18.37
N ILE A 7 -33.93 -52.39 19.70
CA ILE A 7 -33.36 -51.35 20.57
C ILE A 7 -31.82 -51.31 20.46
N LEU A 8 -31.18 -52.48 20.45
CA LEU A 8 -29.72 -52.55 20.30
C LEU A 8 -29.25 -51.99 18.94
N VAL A 9 -29.97 -52.30 17.86
CA VAL A 9 -29.67 -51.78 16.50
C VAL A 9 -29.84 -50.26 16.46
N ILE A 10 -30.88 -49.71 17.06
CA ILE A 10 -31.09 -48.24 17.10
C ILE A 10 -29.97 -47.57 17.93
N LEU A 11 -29.63 -48.12 19.10
CA LEU A 11 -28.54 -47.57 19.93
C LEU A 11 -27.18 -47.60 19.22
N THR A 12 -26.85 -48.71 18.56
CA THR A 12 -25.60 -48.79 17.78
C THR A 12 -25.58 -47.82 16.59
N SER A 13 -26.69 -47.61 15.91
CA SER A 13 -26.79 -46.63 14.81
C SER A 13 -26.64 -45.21 15.30
N ILE A 14 -27.16 -44.86 16.48
CA ILE A 14 -27.00 -43.55 17.11
C ILE A 14 -25.52 -43.33 17.51
N ILE A 15 -24.88 -44.33 18.09
CA ILE A 15 -23.46 -44.27 18.49
C ILE A 15 -22.57 -44.11 17.24
N ILE A 16 -22.80 -44.89 16.20
CA ILE A 16 -22.02 -44.77 14.94
C ILE A 16 -22.27 -43.41 14.30
N GLY A 17 -23.50 -42.90 14.28
CA GLY A 17 -23.82 -41.56 13.78
C GLY A 17 -23.12 -40.48 14.54
N PHE A 18 -23.05 -40.56 15.88
CA PHE A 18 -22.34 -39.62 16.72
C PHE A 18 -20.84 -39.60 16.45
N PHE A 19 -20.19 -40.77 16.42
CA PHE A 19 -18.76 -40.86 16.11
C PHE A 19 -18.45 -40.41 14.67
N SER A 20 -19.30 -40.70 13.71
CA SER A 20 -19.12 -40.25 12.35
C SER A 20 -19.24 -38.72 12.22
N TYR A 21 -20.14 -38.11 12.99
CA TYR A 21 -20.30 -36.67 13.06
C TYR A 21 -19.06 -35.98 13.69
N GLU A 22 -18.59 -36.53 14.83
CA GLU A 22 -17.40 -36.02 15.52
C GLU A 22 -16.13 -36.11 14.65
N ILE A 23 -15.94 -37.23 13.94
CA ILE A 23 -14.83 -37.39 12.99
C ILE A 23 -14.95 -36.39 11.84
N TYR A 24 -16.14 -36.13 11.32
CA TYR A 24 -16.37 -35.18 10.26
C TYR A 24 -16.09 -33.74 10.71
N GLU A 25 -16.55 -33.35 11.90
CA GLU A 25 -16.25 -32.01 12.46
C GLU A 25 -14.74 -31.79 12.67
N ASN A 26 -14.05 -32.76 13.28
CA ASN A 26 -12.62 -32.69 13.48
C ASN A 26 -11.84 -32.58 12.15
N TYR A 27 -12.25 -33.33 11.13
CA TYR A 27 -11.65 -33.25 9.79
C TYR A 27 -11.85 -31.86 9.18
N LYS A 28 -13.06 -31.32 9.26
CA LYS A 28 -13.38 -29.99 8.75
C LYS A 28 -12.59 -28.90 9.48
N GLU A 29 -12.51 -28.97 10.80
CA GLU A 29 -11.74 -28.01 11.60
C GLU A 29 -10.26 -28.03 11.22
N SER A 30 -9.66 -29.20 11.02
CA SER A 30 -8.30 -29.37 10.56
C SER A 30 -8.07 -28.80 9.15
N GLU A 31 -9.02 -28.95 8.23
CA GLU A 31 -8.95 -28.36 6.88
C GLU A 31 -8.99 -26.84 6.94
N GLU A 32 -9.90 -26.27 7.73
CA GLU A 32 -10.03 -24.82 7.93
C GLU A 32 -8.76 -24.22 8.59
N LEU A 33 -8.18 -24.90 9.55
CA LEU A 33 -6.92 -24.50 10.17
C LEU A 33 -5.77 -24.51 9.16
N ASN A 34 -5.67 -25.50 8.28
CA ASN A 34 -4.64 -25.53 7.24
C ASN A 34 -4.77 -24.37 6.26
N ILE A 35 -5.99 -24.02 5.83
CA ILE A 35 -6.23 -22.84 4.97
C ILE A 35 -5.78 -21.57 5.69
N PHE A 36 -6.14 -21.41 6.96
CA PHE A 36 -5.72 -20.28 7.78
C PHE A 36 -4.19 -20.20 7.91
N LEU A 37 -3.49 -21.32 8.12
CA LEU A 37 -2.04 -21.35 8.23
C LEU A 37 -1.32 -20.98 6.92
N GLU A 38 -1.86 -21.37 5.77
CA GLU A 38 -1.36 -20.95 4.46
C GLU A 38 -1.50 -19.42 4.28
N GLU A 39 -2.65 -18.86 4.60
CA GLU A 39 -2.88 -17.41 4.58
C GLU A 39 -1.96 -16.67 5.55
N ALA A 40 -1.79 -17.17 6.76
CA ALA A 40 -0.90 -16.62 7.77
C ALA A 40 0.58 -16.65 7.32
N SER A 41 0.99 -17.67 6.57
CA SER A 41 2.34 -17.74 5.98
C SER A 41 2.59 -16.66 4.92
N ILE A 42 1.58 -16.36 4.09
CA ILE A 42 1.67 -15.27 3.11
C ILE A 42 1.78 -13.92 3.84
N ILE A 43 0.96 -13.70 4.86
CA ILE A 43 0.99 -12.49 5.71
C ILE A 43 2.38 -12.33 6.35
N SER A 44 2.93 -13.41 6.88
CA SER A 44 4.28 -13.42 7.46
C SER A 44 5.34 -12.98 6.45
N SER A 45 5.29 -13.47 5.22
CA SER A 45 6.23 -13.10 4.16
C SER A 45 6.12 -11.61 3.77
N LEU A 46 4.89 -11.08 3.63
CA LEU A 46 4.66 -9.66 3.32
C LEU A 46 5.23 -8.74 4.39
N HIS A 47 5.01 -9.09 5.66
CA HIS A 47 5.53 -8.29 6.77
C HIS A 47 7.03 -8.46 7.04
N GLU A 48 7.61 -9.60 6.72
CA GLU A 48 9.07 -9.79 6.77
C GLU A 48 9.78 -8.81 5.82
N GLU A 49 9.31 -8.71 4.56
CA GLU A 49 9.84 -7.73 3.62
C GLU A 49 9.63 -6.30 4.09
N SER A 50 8.42 -5.98 4.54
CA SER A 50 8.05 -4.65 5.03
C SER A 50 8.86 -4.22 6.24
N SER A 51 9.08 -5.09 7.23
CA SER A 51 9.85 -4.77 8.43
C SER A 51 11.34 -4.55 8.12
N ARG A 52 11.89 -5.30 7.17
CA ARG A 52 13.26 -5.11 6.69
C ARG A 52 13.44 -3.77 5.98
N ASP A 53 12.48 -3.38 5.12
CA ASP A 53 12.51 -2.11 4.43
C ASP A 53 12.31 -0.94 5.39
N TYR A 54 11.39 -1.06 6.34
CA TYR A 54 11.19 -0.11 7.44
C TYR A 54 12.47 0.08 8.27
N ALA A 55 13.13 -0.98 8.68
CA ALA A 55 14.36 -0.92 9.47
C ALA A 55 15.49 -0.17 8.75
N ARG A 56 15.54 -0.25 7.40
CA ARG A 56 16.47 0.56 6.59
C ARG A 56 16.10 2.03 6.57
N LEU A 57 14.81 2.33 6.40
CA LEU A 57 14.32 3.71 6.31
C LEU A 57 14.48 4.51 7.60
N ILE A 58 14.30 3.89 8.76
CA ILE A 58 14.40 4.60 10.05
C ILE A 58 15.83 4.98 10.46
N ASN A 59 16.84 4.56 9.71
CA ASN A 59 18.20 5.05 9.88
C ASN A 59 18.39 6.42 9.23
N PHE A 60 17.58 6.76 8.23
CA PHE A 60 17.60 8.02 7.48
C PHE A 60 18.95 8.35 6.79
N ASP A 61 19.89 7.42 6.72
CA ASP A 61 21.21 7.64 6.16
C ASP A 61 21.11 7.87 4.65
N GLU A 62 21.63 9.02 4.19
CA GLU A 62 21.67 9.44 2.77
C GLU A 62 20.31 9.36 2.05
N LEU A 63 19.20 9.43 2.79
CA LEU A 63 17.86 9.27 2.27
C LEU A 63 17.32 10.58 1.70
N ASN A 64 16.85 10.58 0.46
CA ASN A 64 16.07 11.67 -0.10
C ASN A 64 14.56 11.41 0.08
N ARG A 65 13.74 12.44 -0.15
CA ARG A 65 12.30 12.37 0.06
C ARG A 65 11.61 11.38 -0.88
N ASP A 66 11.97 11.39 -2.14
CA ASP A 66 11.33 10.53 -3.15
C ASP A 66 11.57 9.05 -2.84
N ASP A 67 12.79 8.70 -2.43
CA ASP A 67 13.13 7.34 -2.00
C ASP A 67 12.39 6.96 -0.71
N PHE A 68 12.27 7.89 0.25
CA PHE A 68 11.51 7.67 1.48
C PHE A 68 10.03 7.42 1.18
N GLU A 69 9.38 8.31 0.43
CA GLU A 69 7.96 8.23 0.12
C GLU A 69 7.65 6.97 -0.71
N SER A 70 8.42 6.71 -1.77
CA SER A 70 8.18 5.54 -2.64
C SER A 70 8.36 4.22 -1.90
N THR A 71 9.39 4.10 -1.06
CA THR A 71 9.61 2.89 -0.26
C THR A 71 8.51 2.72 0.80
N PHE A 72 8.09 3.84 1.44
CA PHE A 72 7.04 3.78 2.45
C PHE A 72 5.67 3.44 1.86
N ILE A 73 5.35 3.94 0.67
CA ILE A 73 4.13 3.54 -0.08
C ILE A 73 4.11 2.03 -0.31
N GLU A 74 5.24 1.44 -0.69
CA GLU A 74 5.32 -0.01 -0.91
C GLU A 74 5.20 -0.81 0.39
N ILE A 75 5.79 -0.34 1.49
CA ILE A 75 5.63 -0.93 2.83
C ILE A 75 4.15 -0.94 3.24
N ILE A 76 3.47 0.21 3.11
CA ILE A 76 2.05 0.34 3.46
C ILE A 76 1.18 -0.54 2.55
N ARG A 77 1.47 -0.59 1.25
CA ARG A 77 0.75 -1.44 0.31
C ARG A 77 0.80 -2.92 0.72
N LYS A 78 1.98 -3.43 1.10
CA LYS A 78 2.16 -4.81 1.60
C LYS A 78 1.41 -5.02 2.91
N ALA A 79 1.46 -4.07 3.84
CA ALA A 79 0.73 -4.14 5.10
C ALA A 79 -0.80 -4.13 4.90
N GLN A 80 -1.30 -3.32 3.95
CA GLN A 80 -2.72 -3.32 3.56
C GLN A 80 -3.13 -4.65 2.93
N GLU A 81 -2.30 -5.21 2.05
CA GLU A 81 -2.53 -6.52 1.44
C GLU A 81 -2.61 -7.61 2.51
N ALA A 82 -1.66 -7.64 3.46
CA ALA A 82 -1.65 -8.57 4.57
C ALA A 82 -2.90 -8.44 5.46
N ASN A 83 -3.28 -7.22 5.81
CA ASN A 83 -4.49 -6.96 6.61
C ASN A 83 -5.77 -7.39 5.85
N ASN A 84 -5.83 -7.16 4.54
CA ASN A 84 -6.95 -7.59 3.71
C ASN A 84 -7.06 -9.12 3.61
N ILE A 85 -5.95 -9.86 3.58
CA ILE A 85 -5.97 -11.33 3.61
C ILE A 85 -6.64 -11.83 4.90
N VAL A 86 -6.28 -11.27 6.06
CA VAL A 86 -6.90 -11.66 7.34
C VAL A 86 -8.39 -11.34 7.36
N LEU A 87 -8.77 -10.12 7.00
CA LEU A 87 -10.16 -9.65 7.05
C LEU A 87 -11.07 -10.40 6.07
N ASN A 88 -10.54 -10.83 4.93
CA ASN A 88 -11.27 -11.56 3.88
C ASN A 88 -10.83 -13.02 3.77
N SER A 89 -10.34 -13.59 4.86
CA SER A 89 -9.85 -14.96 4.92
C SER A 89 -10.90 -15.94 4.36
N LYS A 90 -10.41 -16.91 3.59
CA LYS A 90 -11.25 -18.00 3.05
C LYS A 90 -11.55 -19.06 4.09
N SER A 91 -10.76 -19.11 5.16
CA SER A 91 -10.94 -20.02 6.26
C SER A 91 -12.05 -19.55 7.20
N SER A 92 -12.88 -20.48 7.65
CA SER A 92 -13.85 -20.26 8.74
C SER A 92 -13.25 -20.53 10.13
N TYR A 93 -11.96 -20.81 10.23
CA TYR A 93 -11.28 -21.00 11.50
C TYR A 93 -11.43 -19.78 12.41
N SER A 94 -11.78 -19.98 13.68
CA SER A 94 -12.15 -18.92 14.64
C SER A 94 -11.38 -19.05 15.97
N GLY A 95 -10.16 -19.59 15.95
CA GLY A 95 -9.30 -19.69 17.15
C GLY A 95 -8.71 -18.33 17.56
N SER A 96 -8.17 -18.29 18.80
CA SER A 96 -7.47 -17.12 19.35
C SER A 96 -6.28 -16.69 18.51
N GLU A 97 -5.65 -17.61 17.81
CA GLU A 97 -4.53 -17.35 16.91
C GLU A 97 -4.92 -16.42 15.75
N ARG A 98 -6.17 -16.58 15.25
CA ARG A 98 -6.71 -15.66 14.24
C ARG A 98 -6.88 -14.25 14.79
N GLU A 99 -7.46 -14.10 15.98
CA GLU A 99 -7.64 -12.80 16.62
C GLU A 99 -6.30 -12.11 16.85
N LEU A 100 -5.28 -12.85 17.28
CA LEU A 100 -3.92 -12.33 17.45
C LEU A 100 -3.31 -11.83 16.14
N LEU A 101 -3.50 -12.57 15.04
CA LEU A 101 -3.02 -12.17 13.72
C LEU A 101 -3.77 -10.93 13.18
N GLU A 102 -5.08 -10.82 13.42
CA GLU A 102 -5.88 -9.64 13.09
C GLU A 102 -5.41 -8.40 13.87
N ILE A 103 -5.14 -8.55 15.18
CA ILE A 103 -4.57 -7.46 15.99
C ILE A 103 -3.19 -7.07 15.47
N ALA A 104 -2.34 -8.02 15.14
CA ALA A 104 -1.00 -7.74 14.62
C ALA A 104 -1.05 -6.93 13.33
N THR A 105 -1.75 -7.43 12.31
CA THR A 105 -1.81 -6.79 10.98
C THR A 105 -2.46 -5.41 11.03
N SER A 106 -3.56 -5.25 11.77
CA SER A 106 -4.24 -3.96 11.91
C SER A 106 -3.42 -2.93 12.67
N SER A 107 -2.70 -3.36 13.72
CA SER A 107 -1.85 -2.48 14.52
C SER A 107 -0.61 -2.04 13.72
N TRP A 108 0.03 -2.95 13.01
CA TRP A 108 1.15 -2.64 12.13
C TRP A 108 0.74 -1.66 11.02
N LEU A 109 -0.36 -1.92 10.32
CA LEU A 109 -0.86 -1.03 9.27
C LEU A 109 -1.09 0.38 9.82
N LYS A 110 -1.83 0.51 10.92
CA LYS A 110 -2.10 1.80 11.56
C LYS A 110 -0.82 2.49 12.01
N GLY A 111 0.13 1.74 12.59
CA GLY A 111 1.43 2.25 13.00
C GLY A 111 2.23 2.81 11.83
N LEU A 112 2.32 2.07 10.72
CA LEU A 112 3.05 2.46 9.52
C LEU A 112 2.43 3.71 8.86
N GLU A 113 1.12 3.75 8.67
CA GLU A 113 0.42 4.91 8.09
C GLU A 113 0.64 6.18 8.94
N THR A 114 0.49 6.06 10.27
CA THR A 114 0.71 7.19 11.16
C THR A 114 2.17 7.63 11.18
N PHE A 115 3.12 6.69 11.13
CA PHE A 115 4.55 6.99 11.12
C PHE A 115 4.95 7.79 9.89
N GLN A 116 4.55 7.37 8.69
CA GLN A 116 4.84 8.08 7.45
C GLN A 116 4.40 9.55 7.53
N VAL A 117 3.14 9.79 7.88
CA VAL A 117 2.58 11.14 7.98
C VAL A 117 3.33 11.96 9.04
N SER A 118 3.67 11.35 10.18
CA SER A 118 4.36 12.06 11.27
C SER A 118 5.78 12.46 10.91
N ILE A 119 6.53 11.59 10.21
CA ILE A 119 7.88 11.93 9.73
C ILE A 119 7.84 13.03 8.67
N LEU A 120 6.90 12.99 7.73
CA LEU A 120 6.77 14.05 6.73
C LEU A 120 6.40 15.38 7.40
N ASN A 121 5.51 15.38 8.38
CA ASN A 121 5.20 16.58 9.16
C ASN A 121 6.41 17.11 9.95
N LEU A 122 7.23 16.23 10.54
CA LEU A 122 8.48 16.60 11.23
C LEU A 122 9.47 17.28 10.28
N VAL A 123 9.52 16.82 9.04
CA VAL A 123 10.43 17.37 8.02
C VAL A 123 9.92 18.72 7.50
N ASP A 124 8.63 18.84 7.22
CA ASP A 124 8.01 20.00 6.58
C ASP A 124 7.70 21.15 7.55
N GLN A 125 7.62 20.86 8.84
CA GLN A 125 7.25 21.82 9.88
C GLN A 125 8.33 21.93 10.96
N GLU A 126 8.12 22.83 11.91
CA GLU A 126 8.90 22.83 13.14
C GLU A 126 8.43 21.71 14.06
N LEU A 127 9.36 21.09 14.80
CA LEU A 127 9.03 20.06 15.78
C LEU A 127 8.06 20.61 16.83
N THR A 128 6.91 19.96 16.96
CA THR A 128 5.92 20.25 17.99
C THR A 128 5.71 19.03 18.86
N GLN A 129 5.22 19.25 20.08
CA GLN A 129 4.83 18.15 20.98
C GLN A 129 3.82 17.19 20.31
N LEU A 130 2.90 17.71 19.49
CA LEU A 130 1.91 16.87 18.78
C LEU A 130 2.55 15.94 17.76
N ILE A 131 3.60 16.37 17.06
CA ILE A 131 4.34 15.53 16.11
C ILE A 131 5.08 14.43 16.86
N GLU A 132 5.73 14.77 17.96
CA GLU A 132 6.45 13.80 18.79
C GLU A 132 5.50 12.76 19.40
N GLU A 133 4.36 13.18 19.97
CA GLU A 133 3.31 12.29 20.46
C GLU A 133 2.74 11.39 19.35
N SER A 134 2.61 11.91 18.11
CA SER A 134 2.14 11.13 16.96
C SER A 134 3.15 10.07 16.55
N ILE A 135 4.45 10.38 16.54
CA ILE A 135 5.52 9.40 16.29
C ILE A 135 5.52 8.33 17.37
N ALA A 136 5.47 8.71 18.67
CA ALA A 136 5.40 7.77 19.76
C ALA A 136 4.15 6.87 19.69
N GLY A 137 3.01 7.43 19.32
CA GLY A 137 1.77 6.69 19.11
C GLY A 137 1.87 5.69 17.95
N SER A 138 2.54 6.06 16.86
CA SER A 138 2.79 5.15 15.74
C SER A 138 3.66 3.96 16.17
N ILE A 139 4.75 4.23 16.88
CA ILE A 139 5.67 3.21 17.44
C ILE A 139 4.94 2.30 18.42
N SER A 140 4.06 2.87 19.26
CA SER A 140 3.22 2.08 20.17
C SER A 140 2.31 1.10 19.41
N ASN A 141 1.69 1.54 18.31
CA ASN A 141 0.90 0.63 17.47
C ASN A 141 1.76 -0.48 16.84
N LEU A 142 2.96 -0.15 16.36
CA LEU A 142 3.89 -1.16 15.82
C LEU A 142 4.28 -2.18 16.89
N SER A 143 4.60 -1.72 18.11
CA SER A 143 4.93 -2.60 19.24
C SER A 143 3.76 -3.51 19.67
N VAL A 144 2.51 -3.01 19.60
CA VAL A 144 1.32 -3.85 19.82
C VAL A 144 1.24 -4.96 18.78
N GLY A 145 1.50 -4.63 17.51
CA GLY A 145 1.55 -5.61 16.43
C GLY A 145 2.64 -6.66 16.65
N ASP A 146 3.87 -6.25 16.99
CA ASP A 146 5.00 -7.14 17.30
C ASP A 146 4.63 -8.12 18.41
N LYS A 147 4.01 -7.62 19.48
CA LYS A 147 3.59 -8.45 20.61
C LYS A 147 2.47 -9.43 20.25
N ALA A 148 1.47 -8.97 19.51
CA ALA A 148 0.37 -9.82 19.07
C ALA A 148 0.88 -10.95 18.16
N TYR A 149 1.78 -10.65 17.23
CA TYR A 149 2.37 -11.64 16.34
C TYR A 149 3.27 -12.64 17.09
N SER A 150 4.07 -12.19 18.03
CA SER A 150 4.85 -13.09 18.90
C SER A 150 3.97 -14.05 19.69
N ASN A 151 2.83 -13.57 20.20
CA ASN A 151 1.84 -14.44 20.88
C ASN A 151 1.19 -15.41 19.88
N PHE A 152 0.83 -14.97 18.68
CA PHE A 152 0.35 -15.82 17.59
C PHE A 152 1.30 -16.99 17.33
N LEU A 153 2.60 -16.69 17.14
CA LEU A 153 3.61 -17.73 16.90
C LEU A 153 3.70 -18.73 18.04
N SER A 154 3.59 -18.24 19.28
CA SER A 154 3.65 -19.08 20.47
C SER A 154 2.43 -20.01 20.56
N GLU A 155 1.22 -19.48 20.34
CA GLU A 155 -0.01 -20.27 20.40
C GLU A 155 -0.08 -21.32 19.30
N ILE A 156 0.29 -20.95 18.06
CA ILE A 156 0.27 -21.88 16.95
C ILE A 156 1.31 -23.00 17.12
N GLN A 157 2.45 -22.72 17.75
CA GLN A 157 3.45 -23.73 18.05
C GLN A 157 2.95 -24.75 19.08
N ILE A 158 2.24 -24.28 20.13
CA ILE A 158 1.61 -25.15 21.12
C ILE A 158 0.55 -26.03 20.45
N LYS A 159 -0.34 -25.43 19.69
CA LYS A 159 -1.40 -26.13 18.96
C LYS A 159 -0.87 -27.20 18.00
N SER A 160 0.18 -26.86 17.26
CA SER A 160 0.86 -27.80 16.36
C SER A 160 1.40 -29.03 17.12
N SER A 161 1.98 -28.81 18.29
CA SER A 161 2.53 -29.88 19.11
C SER A 161 1.42 -30.79 19.66
N ASP A 162 0.29 -30.21 20.08
CA ASP A 162 -0.81 -30.94 20.67
C ASP A 162 -1.63 -31.74 19.63
N GLU A 163 -1.84 -31.18 18.45
CA GLU A 163 -2.65 -31.75 17.38
C GLU A 163 -1.83 -32.46 16.29
N ASN A 164 -0.48 -32.45 16.41
CA ASN A 164 0.47 -33.03 15.44
C ASN A 164 0.25 -32.48 14.02
N ILE A 165 0.07 -31.14 13.91
CA ILE A 165 -0.15 -30.42 12.66
C ILE A 165 1.21 -29.96 12.10
N PHE A 166 1.37 -30.02 10.78
CA PHE A 166 2.56 -29.48 10.12
C PHE A 166 2.41 -27.95 9.97
N LEU A 167 3.34 -27.17 10.54
CA LEU A 167 3.37 -25.74 10.39
C LEU A 167 4.16 -25.30 9.16
N PRO A 168 3.65 -24.33 8.37
CA PRO A 168 4.48 -23.63 7.41
C PRO A 168 5.60 -22.85 8.12
N VAL A 169 6.56 -22.37 7.36
CA VAL A 169 7.64 -21.54 7.90
C VAL A 169 7.06 -20.12 8.14
N PHE A 170 7.18 -19.64 9.36
CA PHE A 170 6.88 -18.25 9.73
C PHE A 170 8.17 -17.50 9.97
N SER A 171 8.24 -16.28 9.45
CA SER A 171 9.37 -15.37 9.68
C SER A 171 9.24 -14.67 11.03
N GLU A 172 10.37 -14.37 11.66
CA GLU A 172 10.39 -13.42 12.77
C GLU A 172 10.18 -12.01 12.22
N ILE A 173 9.15 -11.33 12.71
CA ILE A 173 8.78 -9.99 12.28
C ILE A 173 8.84 -9.07 13.49
N GLU A 174 9.60 -8.00 13.36
CA GLU A 174 9.77 -7.01 14.41
C GLU A 174 9.99 -5.63 13.79
N TYR A 175 9.14 -4.68 14.12
CA TYR A 175 9.26 -3.29 13.67
C TYR A 175 9.96 -2.40 14.70
N THR A 176 9.74 -2.68 16.00
CA THR A 176 10.22 -1.80 17.07
C THR A 176 11.05 -2.50 18.13
N GLY A 177 11.00 -3.81 18.19
CA GLY A 177 11.47 -4.58 19.35
C GLY A 177 10.43 -4.62 20.47
N ILE A 178 10.08 -5.82 20.92
CA ILE A 178 8.98 -6.08 21.87
C ILE A 178 9.18 -5.37 23.22
N GLU A 179 10.42 -5.13 23.62
CA GLU A 179 10.79 -4.52 24.90
C GLU A 179 11.05 -3.01 24.81
N SER A 180 10.91 -2.40 23.62
CA SER A 180 11.22 -1.00 23.40
C SER A 180 10.20 -0.07 24.05
N ASN A 181 10.67 0.93 24.79
CA ASN A 181 9.85 2.04 25.22
C ASN A 181 9.53 2.93 24.01
N ALA A 182 8.25 3.05 23.64
CA ALA A 182 7.82 3.78 22.45
C ALA A 182 8.30 5.24 22.44
N TYR A 183 8.33 5.91 23.59
CA TYR A 183 8.82 7.29 23.68
C TYR A 183 10.33 7.41 23.49
N GLU A 184 11.12 6.54 24.13
CA GLU A 184 12.57 6.53 23.95
C GLU A 184 12.97 6.21 22.49
N PHE A 185 12.25 5.28 21.88
CA PHE A 185 12.47 4.96 20.46
C PHE A 185 12.05 6.13 19.55
N ALA A 186 10.94 6.82 19.87
CA ALA A 186 10.49 8.01 19.15
C ALA A 186 11.54 9.14 19.21
N GLU A 187 12.13 9.41 20.39
CA GLU A 187 13.20 10.40 20.53
C GLU A 187 14.40 10.09 19.62
N VAL A 188 14.81 8.83 19.54
CA VAL A 188 15.89 8.39 18.63
C VAL A 188 15.53 8.63 17.16
N ILE A 189 14.29 8.32 16.76
CA ILE A 189 13.80 8.54 15.40
C ILE A 189 13.75 10.03 15.08
N VAL A 190 13.20 10.87 15.96
CA VAL A 190 13.13 12.31 15.81
C VAL A 190 14.54 12.91 15.65
N ASP A 191 15.50 12.50 16.47
CA ASP A 191 16.89 12.95 16.40
C ASP A 191 17.53 12.59 15.03
N ARG A 192 17.36 11.34 14.58
CA ARG A 192 17.88 10.89 13.28
C ARG A 192 17.24 11.63 12.11
N ALA A 193 15.90 11.72 12.07
CA ALA A 193 15.18 12.41 11.01
C ALA A 193 15.54 13.90 10.96
N THR A 194 15.72 14.54 12.13
CA THR A 194 16.13 15.96 12.21
C THR A 194 17.56 16.18 11.70
N LYS A 195 18.49 15.29 12.01
CA LYS A 195 19.88 15.35 11.50
C LYS A 195 19.95 15.21 9.99
N ASN A 196 19.06 14.42 9.40
CA ASN A 196 18.99 14.17 7.94
C ASN A 196 17.89 14.98 7.24
N LYS A 197 17.32 15.97 7.94
CA LYS A 197 16.21 16.80 7.44
C LYS A 197 16.48 17.43 6.08
N SER A 198 17.72 17.81 5.78
CA SER A 198 18.09 18.47 4.51
C SER A 198 17.79 17.59 3.28
N GLY A 199 18.02 16.28 3.35
CA GLY A 199 17.72 15.36 2.26
C GLY A 199 16.21 15.14 2.08
N LEU A 200 15.50 14.97 3.19
CA LEU A 200 14.06 14.74 3.20
C LEU A 200 13.22 16.00 2.92
N PHE A 201 13.80 17.20 3.16
CA PHE A 201 13.11 18.47 2.94
C PHE A 201 12.95 18.82 1.46
N LEU A 202 13.83 18.34 0.59
CA LEU A 202 13.79 18.62 -0.84
C LEU A 202 12.62 17.85 -1.49
N ARG A 203 11.57 18.60 -1.85
CA ARG A 203 10.38 18.05 -2.53
C ARG A 203 10.36 18.51 -3.98
N ARG A 204 10.34 17.52 -4.89
CA ARG A 204 10.11 17.71 -6.32
C ARG A 204 8.67 17.36 -6.64
N ASP A 205 7.96 18.27 -7.28
CA ASP A 205 6.55 18.07 -7.57
C ASP A 205 6.14 18.93 -8.77
N ILE A 206 5.99 18.30 -9.92
CA ILE A 206 5.57 18.95 -11.16
C ILE A 206 4.21 18.39 -11.58
N SER A 207 3.28 19.29 -11.76
CA SER A 207 1.92 18.96 -12.20
C SER A 207 1.47 19.80 -13.39
N VAL A 208 0.46 19.31 -14.12
CA VAL A 208 -0.32 20.10 -15.08
C VAL A 208 -1.47 20.71 -14.31
N SER A 209 -1.37 22.01 -13.99
CA SER A 209 -2.39 22.72 -13.22
C SER A 209 -3.54 23.28 -14.04
N GLY A 210 -3.40 23.35 -15.37
CA GLY A 210 -4.47 23.80 -16.26
C GLY A 210 -4.17 23.51 -17.73
N VAL A 211 -5.24 23.29 -18.48
CA VAL A 211 -5.19 23.11 -19.93
C VAL A 211 -6.35 23.89 -20.54
N GLU A 212 -6.05 24.84 -21.43
CA GLU A 212 -7.04 25.64 -22.13
C GLU A 212 -6.90 25.43 -23.63
N PHE A 213 -8.01 25.20 -24.30
CA PHE A 213 -8.09 25.01 -25.75
C PHE A 213 -8.79 26.19 -26.41
N VAL A 214 -8.31 26.54 -27.61
CA VAL A 214 -9.00 27.50 -28.49
C VAL A 214 -9.13 26.85 -29.88
N PRO A 215 -10.34 26.49 -30.34
CA PRO A 215 -11.62 26.60 -29.59
C PRO A 215 -11.72 25.72 -28.38
N GLU A 216 -12.65 26.02 -27.46
CA GLU A 216 -12.85 25.26 -26.22
C GLU A 216 -13.09 23.76 -26.50
N SER A 217 -12.63 22.90 -25.60
CA SER A 217 -12.89 21.47 -25.64
C SER A 217 -14.39 21.18 -25.46
N ILE A 218 -14.92 20.25 -26.26
CA ILE A 218 -16.33 19.87 -26.19
C ILE A 218 -16.67 18.93 -25.04
N ALA A 219 -15.67 18.22 -24.52
CA ALA A 219 -15.79 17.35 -23.34
C ALA A 219 -14.43 17.10 -22.70
N ILE A 220 -14.45 16.79 -21.40
CA ILE A 220 -13.30 16.28 -20.64
C ILE A 220 -13.66 14.86 -20.23
N THR A 221 -12.78 13.90 -20.51
CA THR A 221 -12.92 12.48 -20.14
C THR A 221 -11.71 12.04 -19.34
N GLU A 222 -11.74 10.82 -18.79
CA GLU A 222 -10.58 10.23 -18.08
C GLU A 222 -9.34 10.13 -18.99
N ASP A 223 -9.54 9.96 -20.30
CA ASP A 223 -8.46 9.86 -21.28
C ASP A 223 -7.95 11.23 -21.80
N GLY A 224 -8.60 12.35 -21.42
CA GLY A 224 -8.20 13.69 -21.80
C GLY A 224 -9.32 14.58 -22.32
N HIS A 225 -8.93 15.65 -23.02
CA HIS A 225 -9.85 16.62 -23.60
C HIS A 225 -10.26 16.21 -25.02
N ARG A 226 -11.55 16.29 -25.32
CA ARG A 226 -12.09 16.11 -26.69
C ARG A 226 -12.24 17.46 -27.39
N VAL A 227 -11.69 17.59 -28.56
CA VAL A 227 -11.76 18.79 -29.41
C VAL A 227 -12.24 18.45 -30.79
N LEU A 228 -12.89 19.40 -31.47
CA LEU A 228 -13.29 19.25 -32.88
C LEU A 228 -12.07 19.51 -33.77
N LEU A 229 -11.85 18.66 -34.77
CA LEU A 229 -10.73 18.75 -35.71
C LEU A 229 -11.07 19.52 -36.99
N ASP A 230 -12.17 20.26 -37.04
CA ASP A 230 -12.60 21.07 -38.20
C ASP A 230 -12.00 22.49 -38.22
N GLN A 231 -11.25 22.85 -37.19
CA GLN A 231 -10.62 24.15 -37.01
C GLN A 231 -9.17 24.01 -36.50
N ASP A 232 -8.39 25.07 -36.72
CA ASP A 232 -7.06 25.15 -36.14
C ASP A 232 -7.16 25.18 -34.60
N ILE A 233 -6.41 24.31 -33.93
CA ILE A 233 -6.42 24.18 -32.50
C ILE A 233 -5.15 24.80 -31.92
N SER A 234 -5.32 25.74 -31.00
CA SER A 234 -4.25 26.20 -30.12
C SER A 234 -4.48 25.72 -28.69
N LEU A 235 -3.40 25.57 -27.95
CA LEU A 235 -3.40 24.99 -26.64
C LEU A 235 -2.50 25.78 -25.70
N GLN A 236 -3.01 26.17 -24.55
CA GLN A 236 -2.22 26.65 -23.43
C GLN A 236 -2.19 25.60 -22.35
N ILE A 237 -0.99 25.21 -21.92
CA ILE A 237 -0.76 24.30 -20.79
C ILE A 237 -0.10 25.09 -19.68
N VAL A 238 -0.64 25.02 -18.46
CA VAL A 238 -0.03 25.60 -17.27
C VAL A 238 0.63 24.47 -16.48
N ILE A 239 1.94 24.56 -16.34
CA ILE A 239 2.75 23.64 -15.54
C ILE A 239 3.07 24.30 -14.22
N ALA A 240 2.72 23.67 -13.12
CA ALA A 240 3.04 24.12 -11.78
C ALA A 240 4.17 23.27 -11.18
N ASN A 241 5.14 23.94 -10.55
CA ASN A 241 6.06 23.31 -9.64
C ASN A 241 5.53 23.53 -8.22
N GLU A 242 4.92 22.51 -7.65
CA GLU A 242 4.39 22.51 -6.28
C GLU A 242 5.46 22.09 -5.25
N GLY A 243 6.65 21.74 -5.75
CA GLY A 243 7.82 21.41 -4.97
C GLY A 243 8.58 22.63 -4.46
N ASN A 244 9.54 22.40 -3.57
CA ASN A 244 10.43 23.43 -3.02
C ASN A 244 11.82 23.46 -3.69
N VAL A 245 11.99 22.74 -4.78
CA VAL A 245 13.21 22.69 -5.60
C VAL A 245 12.95 23.32 -6.95
N GLU A 246 13.93 24.03 -7.49
CA GLU A 246 13.88 24.53 -8.87
C GLU A 246 13.96 23.33 -9.83
N GLU A 247 13.01 23.24 -10.74
CA GLU A 247 12.99 22.21 -11.77
C GLU A 247 13.51 22.74 -13.09
N THR A 248 14.39 21.96 -13.72
CA THR A 248 15.04 22.33 -14.98
C THR A 248 14.72 21.30 -16.07
N GLU A 249 14.68 21.76 -17.33
CA GLU A 249 14.43 20.91 -18.48
C GLU A 249 13.15 20.07 -18.41
N VAL A 250 12.07 20.62 -17.85
CA VAL A 250 10.77 19.93 -17.73
C VAL A 250 10.26 19.56 -19.12
N LEU A 251 10.14 18.27 -19.40
CA LEU A 251 9.67 17.75 -20.68
C LEU A 251 8.15 17.76 -20.71
N ILE A 252 7.59 18.42 -21.72
CA ILE A 252 6.16 18.40 -22.05
C ILE A 252 5.99 17.51 -23.25
N LEU A 253 5.14 16.49 -23.13
CA LEU A 253 4.68 15.63 -24.23
C LEU A 253 3.20 15.90 -24.48
N ILE A 254 2.87 16.35 -25.69
CA ILE A 254 1.50 16.56 -26.13
C ILE A 254 1.18 15.49 -27.18
N LEU A 255 0.17 14.68 -26.89
CA LEU A 255 -0.33 13.65 -27.79
C LEU A 255 -1.76 13.98 -28.17
N VAL A 256 -2.08 13.92 -29.46
CA VAL A 256 -3.45 13.96 -29.97
C VAL A 256 -3.74 12.62 -30.62
N THR A 257 -4.79 11.96 -30.14
CA THR A 257 -5.23 10.66 -30.65
C THR A 257 -6.58 10.78 -31.33
N ASN A 258 -6.86 9.92 -32.31
CA ASN A 258 -8.19 9.76 -32.89
C ASN A 258 -9.09 8.90 -31.98
N GLU A 259 -10.35 8.70 -32.39
CA GLU A 259 -11.31 7.87 -31.64
C GLU A 259 -10.90 6.38 -31.55
N THR A 260 -10.01 5.92 -32.41
CA THR A 260 -9.47 4.55 -32.40
C THR A 260 -8.22 4.41 -31.54
N GLY A 261 -7.73 5.52 -30.96
CA GLY A 261 -6.54 5.55 -30.09
C GLY A 261 -5.22 5.74 -30.85
N ASP A 262 -5.25 5.92 -32.18
CA ASP A 262 -4.03 6.14 -32.95
C ASP A 262 -3.55 7.59 -32.78
N THR A 263 -2.24 7.76 -32.54
CA THR A 263 -1.64 9.09 -32.45
C THR A 263 -1.58 9.78 -33.79
N ILE A 264 -2.29 10.90 -33.90
CA ILE A 264 -2.34 11.71 -35.13
C ILE A 264 -1.43 12.94 -35.05
N PHE A 265 -1.01 13.34 -33.85
CA PHE A 265 -0.05 14.41 -33.61
C PHE A 265 0.74 14.17 -32.36
N GLU A 266 2.04 14.44 -32.42
CA GLU A 266 2.95 14.38 -31.26
C GLU A 266 3.83 15.64 -31.27
N LYS A 267 3.91 16.30 -30.11
CA LYS A 267 4.83 17.41 -29.88
C LYS A 267 5.58 17.21 -28.59
N ARG A 268 6.91 17.25 -28.66
CA ARG A 268 7.79 17.27 -27.48
C ARG A 268 8.43 18.63 -27.38
N THR A 269 8.42 19.20 -26.18
CA THR A 269 9.06 20.47 -25.90
C THR A 269 9.61 20.48 -24.48
N LYS A 270 10.47 21.42 -24.18
CA LYS A 270 11.04 21.58 -22.83
C LYS A 270 10.80 23.00 -22.32
N LEU A 271 10.45 23.10 -21.05
CA LEU A 271 10.55 24.34 -20.28
C LEU A 271 11.92 24.38 -19.60
N ASN A 272 12.63 25.48 -19.74
CA ASN A 272 14.01 25.59 -19.24
C ASN A 272 14.08 25.46 -17.72
N THR A 273 13.25 26.25 -17.01
CA THR A 273 13.30 26.32 -15.54
C THR A 273 11.94 26.70 -15.01
N ILE A 274 11.50 26.06 -13.91
CA ILE A 274 10.33 26.48 -13.13
C ILE A 274 10.80 26.54 -11.67
N GLY A 275 10.80 27.75 -11.09
CA GLY A 275 11.17 27.93 -9.69
C GLY A 275 10.21 27.28 -8.71
N PRO A 276 10.62 27.11 -7.44
CA PRO A 276 9.76 26.56 -6.40
C PRO A 276 8.45 27.33 -6.27
N PHE A 277 7.33 26.60 -6.15
CA PHE A 277 5.98 27.16 -6.01
C PHE A 277 5.58 28.13 -7.13
N GLN A 278 6.17 27.98 -8.31
CA GLN A 278 5.85 28.80 -9.49
C GLN A 278 5.15 27.98 -10.56
N SER A 279 4.41 28.69 -11.42
CA SER A 279 3.80 28.10 -12.60
C SER A 279 4.32 28.79 -13.86
N LYS A 280 4.41 28.03 -14.96
CA LYS A 280 4.72 28.53 -16.30
C LYS A 280 3.73 28.01 -17.31
N SER A 281 3.33 28.92 -18.23
CA SER A 281 2.49 28.54 -19.35
C SER A 281 3.34 28.21 -20.58
N TYR A 282 2.94 27.14 -21.23
CA TYR A 282 3.42 26.77 -22.56
C TYR A 282 2.27 26.95 -23.56
N TYR A 283 2.56 27.62 -24.68
CA TYR A 283 1.60 27.83 -25.76
C TYR A 283 1.99 26.96 -26.96
N LEU A 284 1.08 26.11 -27.38
CA LEU A 284 1.16 25.45 -28.66
C LEU A 284 0.49 26.35 -29.70
N GLU A 285 1.28 26.79 -30.71
CA GLU A 285 0.73 27.55 -31.85
C GLU A 285 -0.33 26.71 -32.58
N PRO A 286 -1.25 27.36 -33.29
CA PRO A 286 -2.31 26.68 -33.98
C PRO A 286 -1.79 25.55 -34.87
N VAL A 287 -2.31 24.35 -34.67
CA VAL A 287 -2.02 23.17 -35.49
C VAL A 287 -3.16 23.03 -36.47
N SER A 288 -2.84 23.22 -37.75
CA SER A 288 -3.86 23.13 -38.80
C SER A 288 -4.34 21.70 -38.97
N TYR A 289 -5.65 21.53 -39.17
CA TYR A 289 -6.31 20.25 -39.48
C TYR A 289 -5.59 19.44 -40.57
N THR A 290 -5.02 20.11 -41.59
CA THR A 290 -4.28 19.46 -42.69
C THR A 290 -3.01 18.73 -42.22
N HIS A 291 -2.47 19.08 -41.06
CA HIS A 291 -1.31 18.40 -40.43
C HIS A 291 -1.72 17.22 -39.54
N LEU A 292 -3.02 17.10 -39.22
CA LEU A 292 -3.57 16.07 -38.36
C LEU A 292 -4.18 14.89 -39.18
N THR A 293 -4.20 14.97 -40.51
CA THR A 293 -4.64 13.88 -41.37
C THR A 293 -3.51 12.89 -41.64
N LEU A 294 -3.79 11.59 -41.46
CA LEU A 294 -2.88 10.51 -41.83
C LEU A 294 -2.48 10.65 -43.31
N PRO A 295 -1.21 10.37 -43.67
CA PRO A 295 -0.86 10.21 -45.06
C PRO A 295 -1.73 9.09 -45.64
N THR A 296 -2.54 9.41 -46.66
CA THR A 296 -3.24 8.41 -47.46
C THR A 296 -2.19 7.46 -48.02
N MET A 297 -2.25 6.19 -47.63
CA MET A 297 -1.52 5.15 -48.35
C MET A 297 -2.10 5.11 -49.76
N ASP A 298 -1.38 5.69 -50.69
CA ASP A 298 -1.63 5.42 -52.12
C ASP A 298 -1.38 3.94 -52.37
N SER A 299 -2.41 3.29 -52.85
CA SER A 299 -2.52 1.89 -53.24
C SER A 299 -1.57 1.51 -54.37
#